data_83f8a0c894a049128438ebc37bf07cef
#
_entry.id   83f8a0c894a049128438ebc37bf07cef
#
_cell.length_a   1.000
_cell.length_b   1.000
_cell.length_c   1.000
_cell.angle_alpha   90.00
_cell.angle_beta   90.00
_cell.angle_gamma   90.00
#
_symmetry.space_group_name_H-M   'P 1'
#
loop_
_entity.id
_entity.type
_entity.pdbx_description
1 polymer ?
#
loop_
_entity_poly.entity_id
_entity_poly.type
_entity_poly.pdbx_seq_one_letter_code
_entity_poly.pdbx_strand_id
1 'polypeptide(L)'
;MATNDPMATVKQYIDAFNKGDAEAMAATFAVPGSILDGMAPHVWLGPTVSQDWYRDVLIEGEQHGASDYFVTLGEPLHNNTTGDSAYVVAPATMTFKVQGQQVKQTGAVFTVALRKLAEGWRIAAWAWAKGTRA
;
A
#
# COMPACT_ATOMS: atom_id res chain seq x y z
N MET A 1 -14.11 -15.94 5.56
CA MET A 1 -13.10 -16.92 5.94
C MET A 1 -11.75 -16.24 6.06
N ALA A 2 -11.11 -16.42 7.20
CA ALA A 2 -9.77 -15.86 7.38
C ALA A 2 -8.82 -16.54 6.39
N THR A 3 -8.02 -15.77 5.68
CA THR A 3 -7.02 -16.31 4.77
C THR A 3 -5.72 -16.52 5.52
N ASN A 4 -5.04 -17.64 5.23
CA ASN A 4 -3.73 -17.92 5.77
C ASN A 4 -2.62 -17.50 4.79
N ASP A 5 -2.98 -16.66 3.83
CA ASP A 5 -2.05 -16.21 2.78
C ASP A 5 -1.74 -14.73 2.97
N PRO A 6 -0.47 -14.40 3.29
CA PRO A 6 -0.10 -12.98 3.41
C PRO A 6 -0.37 -12.17 2.15
N MET A 7 -0.20 -12.77 0.97
CA MET A 7 -0.45 -12.06 -0.29
C MET A 7 -1.91 -11.65 -0.44
N ALA A 8 -2.84 -12.44 0.11
CA ALA A 8 -4.26 -12.06 0.08
C ALA A 8 -4.50 -10.76 0.85
N THR A 9 -3.83 -10.57 1.98
CA THR A 9 -3.92 -9.32 2.75
C THR A 9 -3.35 -8.14 1.96
N VAL A 10 -2.22 -8.34 1.28
CA VAL A 10 -1.61 -7.31 0.42
C VAL A 10 -2.58 -6.90 -0.68
N LYS A 11 -3.21 -7.88 -1.34
CA LYS A 11 -4.19 -7.60 -2.40
C LYS A 11 -5.40 -6.86 -1.87
N GLN A 12 -5.90 -7.23 -0.68
CA GLN A 12 -7.01 -6.53 -0.05
C GLN A 12 -6.69 -5.06 0.18
N TYR A 13 -5.47 -4.76 0.63
CA TYR A 13 -5.03 -3.40 0.85
C TYR A 13 -5.03 -2.60 -0.47
N ILE A 14 -4.45 -3.16 -1.53
CA ILE A 14 -4.38 -2.51 -2.83
C ILE A 14 -5.79 -2.32 -3.42
N ASP A 15 -6.66 -3.32 -3.31
CA ASP A 15 -8.04 -3.19 -3.77
C ASP A 15 -8.78 -2.07 -3.03
N ALA A 16 -8.58 -1.97 -1.72
CA ALA A 16 -9.18 -0.91 -0.93
C ALA A 16 -8.64 0.47 -1.33
N PHE A 17 -7.34 0.58 -1.56
CA PHE A 17 -6.74 1.82 -2.06
C PHE A 17 -7.35 2.22 -3.40
N ASN A 18 -7.47 1.28 -4.33
CA ASN A 18 -8.02 1.54 -5.66
C ASN A 18 -9.48 1.99 -5.62
N LYS A 19 -10.22 1.58 -4.58
CA LYS A 19 -11.61 2.00 -4.38
C LYS A 19 -11.75 3.27 -3.54
N GLY A 20 -10.64 3.74 -2.97
CA GLY A 20 -10.68 4.88 -2.06
C GLY A 20 -11.33 4.57 -0.72
N ASP A 21 -11.29 3.31 -0.29
CA ASP A 21 -11.94 2.85 0.94
C ASP A 21 -10.94 2.85 2.09
N ALA A 22 -10.86 3.99 2.79
CA ALA A 22 -9.90 4.19 3.87
C ALA A 22 -10.11 3.23 5.04
N GLU A 23 -11.36 2.89 5.35
CA GLU A 23 -11.65 1.94 6.43
C GLU A 23 -11.14 0.53 6.09
N ALA A 24 -11.40 0.09 4.87
CA ALA A 24 -10.93 -1.23 4.42
C ALA A 24 -9.41 -1.29 4.38
N MET A 25 -8.74 -0.20 3.99
CA MET A 25 -7.28 -0.10 4.03
C MET A 25 -6.78 -0.28 5.46
N ALA A 26 -7.35 0.45 6.40
CA ALA A 26 -6.95 0.39 7.81
C ALA A 26 -7.17 -1.00 8.40
N ALA A 27 -8.22 -1.69 7.98
CA ALA A 27 -8.55 -3.03 8.49
C ALA A 27 -7.49 -4.08 8.14
N THR A 28 -6.63 -3.82 7.14
CA THR A 28 -5.55 -4.74 6.79
C THR A 28 -4.29 -4.55 7.62
N PHE A 29 -4.25 -3.52 8.46
CA PHE A 29 -3.05 -3.18 9.24
C PHE A 29 -3.07 -3.78 10.63
N ALA A 30 -1.88 -4.21 11.09
CA ALA A 30 -1.61 -4.40 12.50
C ALA A 30 -1.51 -3.03 13.18
N VAL A 31 -1.81 -2.98 14.46
CA VAL A 31 -1.79 -1.74 15.24
C VAL A 31 -0.77 -1.88 16.36
N PRO A 32 0.27 -1.01 16.43
CA PRO A 32 0.59 0.07 15.48
C PRO A 32 1.29 -0.44 14.23
N GLY A 33 1.37 0.41 13.22
CA GLY A 33 2.05 0.09 11.98
C GLY A 33 3.00 1.18 11.53
N SER A 34 3.65 0.93 10.39
CA SER A 34 4.61 1.87 9.79
C SER A 34 4.43 1.93 8.29
N ILE A 35 4.60 3.11 7.72
CA ILE A 35 4.61 3.31 6.27
C ILE A 35 5.81 4.17 5.90
N LEU A 36 6.51 3.76 4.84
CA LEU A 36 7.60 4.52 4.25
C LEU A 36 7.26 4.76 2.78
N ASP A 37 7.28 6.03 2.35
CA ASP A 37 6.85 6.39 1.02
C ASP A 37 7.73 7.52 0.46
N GLY A 38 7.78 7.59 -0.86
CA GLY A 38 8.50 8.67 -1.54
C GLY A 38 7.86 10.05 -1.41
N MET A 39 6.59 10.10 -0.99
CA MET A 39 5.90 11.36 -0.70
C MET A 39 6.34 11.89 0.67
N ALA A 40 6.63 13.20 0.77
CA ALA A 40 6.95 13.80 2.07
C ALA A 40 5.75 13.68 3.02
N PRO A 41 5.96 13.43 4.31
CA PRO A 41 7.22 13.42 5.08
C PRO A 41 7.97 12.08 5.09
N HIS A 42 7.60 11.12 4.28
CA HIS A 42 8.27 9.85 4.02
C HIS A 42 8.06 8.77 5.07
N VAL A 43 7.71 9.11 6.30
CA VAL A 43 7.51 8.15 7.37
C VAL A 43 6.22 8.48 8.12
N TRP A 44 5.37 7.46 8.27
CA TRP A 44 4.17 7.53 9.11
C TRP A 44 4.24 6.37 10.09
N LEU A 45 3.94 6.65 11.35
CA LEU A 45 4.04 5.66 12.43
C LEU A 45 2.82 5.78 13.34
N GLY A 46 2.43 4.67 13.94
CA GLY A 46 1.46 4.69 15.03
C GLY A 46 0.20 3.90 14.75
N PRO A 47 -0.81 4.08 15.62
CA PRO A 47 -2.02 3.26 15.54
C PRO A 47 -2.95 3.62 14.40
N THR A 48 -2.84 4.83 13.82
CA THR A 48 -3.69 5.27 12.71
C THR A 48 -2.87 5.52 11.44
N VAL A 49 -1.79 4.76 11.27
CA VAL A 49 -0.81 4.99 10.21
C VAL A 49 -1.44 4.99 8.82
N SER A 50 -2.34 4.05 8.54
CA SER A 50 -2.96 3.94 7.21
C SER A 50 -3.84 5.15 6.90
N GLN A 51 -4.67 5.56 7.87
CA GLN A 51 -5.55 6.70 7.70
C GLN A 51 -4.74 8.00 7.55
N ASP A 52 -3.68 8.15 8.35
CA ASP A 52 -2.83 9.34 8.32
C ASP A 52 -2.11 9.47 6.98
N TRP A 53 -1.56 8.37 6.48
CA TRP A 53 -0.89 8.37 5.18
C TRP A 53 -1.87 8.69 4.06
N TYR A 54 -3.05 8.04 4.07
CA TYR A 54 -4.03 8.23 2.99
C TYR A 54 -4.58 9.66 2.98
N ARG A 55 -4.79 10.25 4.15
CA ARG A 55 -5.18 11.67 4.25
C ARG A 55 -4.15 12.55 3.56
N ASP A 56 -2.85 12.27 3.77
CA ASP A 56 -1.79 13.04 3.16
C ASP A 56 -1.72 12.82 1.64
N VAL A 57 -2.02 11.61 1.17
CA VAL A 57 -2.14 11.34 -0.28
C VAL A 57 -3.21 12.23 -0.90
N LEU A 58 -4.38 12.32 -0.25
CA LEU A 58 -5.48 13.12 -0.79
C LEU A 58 -5.16 14.61 -0.78
N ILE A 59 -4.49 15.10 0.27
CA ILE A 59 -4.06 16.50 0.35
C ILE A 59 -3.02 16.81 -0.75
N GLU A 60 -2.03 15.95 -0.90
CA GLU A 60 -1.01 16.10 -1.94
C GLU A 60 -1.64 16.09 -3.33
N GLY A 61 -2.58 15.17 -3.56
CA GLY A 61 -3.28 15.08 -4.83
C GLY A 61 -4.06 16.35 -5.14
N GLU A 62 -4.75 16.89 -4.15
CA GLU A 62 -5.50 18.14 -4.33
C GLU A 62 -4.58 19.30 -4.70
N GLN A 63 -3.43 19.39 -4.04
CA GLN A 63 -2.45 20.45 -4.30
C GLN A 63 -1.86 20.40 -5.70
N HIS A 64 -1.73 19.20 -6.28
CA HIS A 64 -1.11 18.99 -7.58
C HIS A 64 -2.12 18.65 -8.68
N GLY A 65 -3.41 18.69 -8.38
CA GLY A 65 -4.44 18.32 -9.34
C GLY A 65 -4.41 16.85 -9.74
N ALA A 66 -3.90 16.00 -8.84
CA ALA A 66 -3.81 14.57 -9.11
C ALA A 66 -5.02 13.83 -8.53
N SER A 67 -5.51 12.84 -9.27
CA SER A 67 -6.69 12.06 -8.89
C SER A 67 -6.68 10.70 -9.58
N ASP A 68 -7.66 9.86 -9.22
CA ASP A 68 -7.92 8.58 -9.87
C ASP A 68 -6.71 7.65 -9.83
N TYR A 69 -6.10 7.53 -8.64
CA TYR A 69 -4.98 6.61 -8.43
C TYR A 69 -5.44 5.16 -8.56
N PHE A 70 -4.67 4.37 -9.30
CA PHE A 70 -4.92 2.95 -9.45
C PHE A 70 -3.60 2.20 -9.49
N VAL A 71 -3.44 1.22 -8.61
CA VAL A 71 -2.23 0.41 -8.49
C VAL A 71 -2.52 -1.00 -8.99
N THR A 72 -1.61 -1.52 -9.82
CA THR A 72 -1.63 -2.91 -10.26
C THR A 72 -0.34 -3.57 -9.81
N LEU A 73 -0.46 -4.68 -9.07
CA LEU A 73 0.71 -5.45 -8.64
C LEU A 73 1.00 -6.54 -9.66
N GLY A 74 2.29 -6.75 -9.96
CA GLY A 74 2.75 -7.88 -10.73
C GLY A 74 2.97 -9.10 -9.84
N GLU A 75 3.52 -10.16 -10.43
CA GLU A 75 3.86 -11.37 -9.69
C GLU A 75 4.87 -11.03 -8.61
N PRO A 76 4.69 -11.52 -7.37
CA PRO A 76 5.64 -11.23 -6.31
C PRO A 76 7.04 -11.71 -6.65
N LEU A 77 8.02 -10.85 -6.41
CA LEU A 77 9.43 -11.21 -6.49
C LEU A 77 9.84 -12.06 -5.30
N HIS A 78 9.23 -11.78 -4.15
CA HIS A 78 9.43 -12.52 -2.90
C HIS A 78 8.10 -12.66 -2.19
N ASN A 79 7.85 -13.84 -1.65
CA ASN A 79 6.67 -14.12 -0.84
C ASN A 79 7.08 -15.21 0.17
N ASN A 80 7.67 -14.77 1.28
CA ASN A 80 8.31 -15.65 2.24
C ASN A 80 7.58 -15.55 3.59
N THR A 81 7.28 -16.70 4.16
CA THR A 81 6.66 -16.79 5.49
C THR A 81 7.57 -17.53 6.42
N THR A 82 7.79 -16.97 7.62
CA THR A 82 8.56 -17.59 8.68
C THR A 82 7.77 -17.46 9.97
N GLY A 83 7.16 -18.58 10.43
CA GLY A 83 6.30 -18.54 11.60
C GLY A 83 5.14 -17.56 11.42
N ASP A 84 5.04 -16.59 12.31
CA ASP A 84 3.98 -15.58 12.29
C ASP A 84 4.39 -14.29 11.59
N SER A 85 5.44 -14.32 10.78
CA SER A 85 5.93 -13.17 10.04
C SER A 85 6.02 -13.48 8.56
N ALA A 86 5.79 -12.49 7.72
CA ALA A 86 5.88 -12.65 6.28
C ALA A 86 6.50 -11.42 5.62
N TYR A 87 7.12 -11.66 4.47
CA TYR A 87 7.81 -10.66 3.67
C TYR A 87 7.37 -10.82 2.23
N VAL A 88 6.75 -9.78 1.68
CA VAL A 88 6.24 -9.80 0.31
C VAL A 88 6.83 -8.60 -0.43
N VAL A 89 7.39 -8.86 -1.60
CA VAL A 89 7.90 -7.82 -2.50
C VAL A 89 7.26 -8.03 -3.86
N ALA A 90 6.59 -7.02 -4.39
CA ALA A 90 5.94 -7.11 -5.68
C ALA A 90 6.25 -5.88 -6.53
N PRO A 91 6.49 -6.07 -7.83
CA PRO A 91 6.57 -4.93 -8.74
C PRO A 91 5.18 -4.31 -8.88
N ALA A 92 5.15 -3.03 -9.11
CA ALA A 92 3.88 -2.30 -9.18
C ALA A 92 3.89 -1.28 -10.31
N THR A 93 2.72 -1.06 -10.86
CA THR A 93 2.44 0.00 -11.82
C THR A 93 1.33 0.85 -11.23
N MET A 94 1.46 2.16 -11.37
CA MET A 94 0.43 3.08 -10.89
C MET A 94 -0.01 3.99 -12.01
N THR A 95 -1.32 4.14 -12.18
CA THR A 95 -1.88 5.14 -13.06
C THR A 95 -2.64 6.18 -12.24
N PHE A 96 -2.66 7.39 -12.72
CA PHE A 96 -3.44 8.47 -12.11
C PHE A 96 -3.63 9.57 -13.14
N LYS A 97 -4.45 10.56 -12.80
CA LYS A 97 -4.66 11.72 -13.66
C LYS A 97 -4.05 12.94 -13.01
N VAL A 98 -3.39 13.75 -13.80
CA VAL A 98 -2.89 15.07 -13.39
C VAL A 98 -3.57 16.10 -14.27
N GLN A 99 -4.41 16.93 -13.68
CA GLN A 99 -5.19 17.94 -14.40
C GLN A 99 -5.92 17.34 -15.60
N GLY A 100 -6.51 16.16 -15.38
CA GLY A 100 -7.30 15.47 -16.39
C GLY A 100 -6.52 14.60 -17.36
N GLN A 101 -5.19 14.63 -17.32
CA GLN A 101 -4.35 13.84 -18.21
C GLN A 101 -3.85 12.57 -17.52
N GLN A 102 -3.97 11.45 -18.21
CA GLN A 102 -3.51 10.15 -17.70
C GLN A 102 -2.00 10.10 -17.59
N VAL A 103 -1.50 9.69 -16.44
CA VAL A 103 -0.09 9.45 -16.18
C VAL A 103 0.09 8.01 -15.76
N LYS A 104 1.13 7.37 -16.28
CA LYS A 104 1.49 6.01 -15.91
C LYS A 104 2.91 5.98 -15.35
N GLN A 105 3.07 5.35 -14.20
CA GLN A 105 4.38 5.09 -13.59
C GLN A 105 4.63 3.59 -13.57
N THR A 106 5.83 3.19 -14.01
CA THR A 106 6.27 1.79 -14.02
C THR A 106 7.53 1.66 -13.19
N GLY A 107 7.86 0.41 -12.85
CA GLY A 107 9.10 0.14 -12.11
C GLY A 107 9.03 0.46 -10.64
N ALA A 108 7.85 0.72 -10.11
CA ALA A 108 7.67 0.84 -8.66
C ALA A 108 7.78 -0.53 -8.01
N VAL A 109 8.13 -0.55 -6.73
CA VAL A 109 8.23 -1.79 -5.96
C VAL A 109 7.52 -1.58 -4.63
N PHE A 110 6.64 -2.52 -4.32
CA PHE A 110 5.88 -2.52 -3.07
C PHE A 110 6.44 -3.62 -2.17
N THR A 111 6.99 -3.23 -1.03
CA THR A 111 7.58 -4.14 -0.05
C THR A 111 6.74 -4.10 1.21
N VAL A 112 6.29 -5.28 1.67
CA VAL A 112 5.34 -5.38 2.77
C VAL A 112 5.85 -6.39 3.79
N ALA A 113 5.86 -5.97 5.07
CA ALA A 113 6.09 -6.87 6.19
C ALA A 113 4.74 -7.13 6.87
N LEU A 114 4.44 -8.39 7.14
CA LEU A 114 3.17 -8.79 7.74
C LEU A 114 3.41 -9.63 9.00
N ARG A 115 2.39 -9.61 9.87
CA ARG A 115 2.36 -10.43 11.07
C ARG A 115 1.04 -11.18 11.11
N LYS A 116 1.09 -12.41 11.58
CA LYS A 116 -0.12 -13.20 11.78
C LYS A 116 -0.64 -12.96 13.18
N LEU A 117 -1.84 -12.41 13.25
CA LEU A 117 -2.54 -12.13 14.49
C LEU A 117 -3.73 -13.09 14.62
N ALA A 118 -4.49 -12.97 15.71
CA ALA A 118 -5.67 -13.81 15.92
C ALA A 118 -6.68 -13.69 14.76
N GLU A 119 -6.80 -12.50 14.18
CA GLU A 119 -7.73 -12.23 13.08
C GLU A 119 -7.19 -12.65 11.69
N GLY A 120 -5.91 -13.05 11.61
CA GLY A 120 -5.26 -13.40 10.36
C GLY A 120 -4.03 -12.52 10.08
N TRP A 121 -3.56 -12.56 8.85
CA TRP A 121 -2.41 -11.76 8.46
C TRP A 121 -2.77 -10.28 8.41
N ARG A 122 -1.88 -9.44 8.96
CA ARG A 122 -2.05 -7.99 8.97
C ARG A 122 -0.73 -7.33 8.59
N ILE A 123 -0.83 -6.19 7.92
CA ILE A 123 0.35 -5.42 7.49
C ILE A 123 0.95 -4.73 8.71
N ALA A 124 2.21 -5.04 9.02
CA ALA A 124 2.96 -4.36 10.06
C ALA A 124 3.66 -3.12 9.52
N ALA A 125 4.09 -3.18 8.27
CA ALA A 125 4.78 -2.06 7.62
C ALA A 125 4.77 -2.28 6.12
N TRP A 126 4.77 -1.17 5.35
CA TRP A 126 5.09 -1.27 3.95
C TRP A 126 5.97 -0.09 3.52
N ALA A 127 6.68 -0.32 2.44
CA ALA A 127 7.52 0.69 1.80
C ALA A 127 7.21 0.69 0.30
N TRP A 128 7.08 1.90 -0.25
CA TRP A 128 6.86 2.09 -1.68
C TRP A 128 8.10 2.73 -2.29
N ALA A 129 8.74 2.00 -3.20
CA ALA A 129 9.82 2.56 -4.01
C ALA A 129 9.18 3.17 -5.26
N LYS A 130 9.43 4.45 -5.49
CA LYS A 130 8.80 5.18 -6.59
C LYS A 130 9.21 4.60 -7.93
N GLY A 131 8.23 4.52 -8.83
CA GLY A 131 8.50 4.24 -10.21
C GLY A 131 8.88 5.50 -10.99
N THR A 132 8.99 5.36 -12.29
CA THR A 132 9.26 6.46 -13.20
C THR A 132 8.12 6.59 -14.20
N ARG A 133 7.90 7.79 -14.69
CA ARG A 133 6.89 8.00 -15.74
C ARG A 133 7.32 7.30 -17.02
N ALA A 134 6.38 6.58 -17.58
CA ALA A 134 6.60 5.90 -18.85
C ALA A 134 6.39 6.86 -20.02
#